data_fd4600aa024ac7d10809d81242dd675b
#
_entry.id   fd4600aa024ac7d10809d81242dd675b
#
_cell.length_a   1.000
_cell.length_b   1.000
_cell.length_c   1.000
_cell.angle_alpha   90.00
_cell.angle_beta   90.00
_cell.angle_gamma   90.00
#
_symmetry.space_group_name_H-M   'P 1'
#
loop_
_entity.id
_entity.type
_entity.pdbx_description
1 polymer ?
#
loop_
_entity_poly.entity_id
_entity_poly.type
_entity_poly.pdbx_seq_one_letter_code
_entity_poly.pdbx_strand_id
1 'polypeptide(L)'
;APAGLVAGTIYAFLPDRMAHFLAGHLNLSGTQWFPLYFMGLYALLRAQGSLRSFWKPALLTAVMLGLIGFTSMYYLYMTLLISIVFVLGYLWVSGIQQLRERAFWRGLAARLAVMGALALPALVLAVLPFLQLESQGGLASRSVSYASMYSASPTDFFLPSTDHFLFGRWVGEHFDRSLWIEATLYIGIVAL
;
A
#
# COMPACT_ATOMS: atom_id res chain seq x y z
N ALA A 1 -24.10 -2.40 2.51
CA ALA A 1 -23.91 -2.30 1.05
C ALA A 1 -23.64 -0.87 0.54
N PRO A 2 -24.41 0.22 0.83
CA PRO A 2 -24.13 1.53 0.25
C PRO A 2 -22.79 2.15 0.70
N ALA A 3 -22.40 2.00 1.96
CA ALA A 3 -21.10 2.49 2.46
C ALA A 3 -19.91 1.87 1.74
N GLY A 4 -19.97 0.57 1.43
CA GLY A 4 -18.92 -0.11 0.67
C GLY A 4 -18.83 0.37 -0.78
N LEU A 5 -19.95 0.71 -1.39
CA LEU A 5 -19.97 1.29 -2.73
C LEU A 5 -19.34 2.69 -2.73
N VAL A 6 -19.72 3.54 -1.77
CA VAL A 6 -19.15 4.89 -1.62
C VAL A 6 -17.64 4.80 -1.38
N ALA A 7 -17.19 3.99 -0.41
CA ALA A 7 -15.77 3.82 -0.12
C ALA A 7 -14.99 3.28 -1.34
N GLY A 8 -15.56 2.31 -2.06
CA GLY A 8 -14.97 1.77 -3.28
C GLY A 8 -14.85 2.79 -4.40
N THR A 9 -15.86 3.65 -4.56
CA THR A 9 -15.84 4.74 -5.55
C THR A 9 -14.77 5.78 -5.19
N ILE A 10 -14.71 6.21 -3.92
CA ILE A 10 -13.68 7.15 -3.45
C ILE A 10 -12.29 6.55 -3.72
N TYR A 11 -12.07 5.28 -3.34
CA TYR A 11 -10.80 4.60 -3.57
C TYR A 11 -10.44 4.47 -5.06
N ALA A 12 -11.40 4.15 -5.91
CA ALA A 12 -11.18 3.98 -7.35
C ALA A 12 -10.76 5.28 -8.03
N PHE A 13 -11.30 6.41 -7.57
CA PHE A 13 -11.09 7.74 -8.15
C PHE A 13 -10.27 8.67 -7.24
N LEU A 14 -9.41 8.11 -6.40
CA LEU A 14 -8.45 8.91 -5.63
C LEU A 14 -7.66 9.84 -6.55
N PRO A 15 -7.55 11.15 -6.22
CA PRO A 15 -6.86 12.14 -7.06
C PRO A 15 -5.42 11.74 -7.40
N ASP A 16 -4.64 11.25 -6.43
CA ASP A 16 -3.29 10.72 -6.63
C ASP A 16 -3.24 9.62 -7.69
N ARG A 17 -4.12 8.63 -7.57
CA ARG A 17 -4.23 7.55 -8.56
C ARG A 17 -4.56 8.05 -9.95
N MET A 18 -5.48 9.02 -10.05
CA MET A 18 -5.87 9.61 -11.34
C MET A 18 -4.73 10.46 -11.92
N ALA A 19 -4.01 11.21 -11.09
CA ALA A 19 -2.85 11.98 -11.52
C ALA A 19 -1.76 11.08 -12.12
N HIS A 20 -1.39 9.99 -11.43
CA HIS A 20 -0.44 9.02 -11.96
C HIS A 20 -0.94 8.32 -13.22
N PHE A 21 -2.23 8.01 -13.31
CA PHE A 21 -2.81 7.42 -14.51
C PHE A 21 -2.72 8.37 -15.71
N LEU A 22 -3.08 9.64 -15.54
CA LEU A 22 -3.00 10.67 -16.58
C LEU A 22 -1.56 10.96 -17.00
N ALA A 23 -0.61 10.87 -16.07
CA ALA A 23 0.82 11.02 -16.36
C ALA A 23 1.45 9.78 -17.04
N GLY A 24 0.68 8.71 -17.28
CA GLY A 24 1.19 7.47 -17.87
C GLY A 24 1.99 6.60 -16.89
N HIS A 25 1.98 6.89 -15.60
CA HIS A 25 2.64 6.10 -14.55
C HIS A 25 1.78 4.88 -14.16
N LEU A 26 1.55 3.96 -15.08
CA LEU A 26 0.65 2.83 -14.91
C LEU A 26 1.01 1.94 -13.71
N ASN A 27 2.30 1.80 -13.41
CA ASN A 27 2.80 1.07 -12.25
C ASN A 27 2.43 1.74 -10.91
N LEU A 28 2.26 3.07 -10.87
CA LEU A 28 1.86 3.81 -9.67
C LEU A 28 0.33 4.00 -9.58
N SER A 29 -0.40 3.87 -10.69
CA SER A 29 -1.87 3.86 -10.66
C SER A 29 -2.46 2.51 -10.24
N GLY A 30 -1.64 1.46 -10.19
CA GLY A 30 -2.02 0.06 -9.94
C GLY A 30 -2.30 -0.29 -8.47
N THR A 31 -3.14 0.48 -7.78
CA THR A 31 -3.42 0.33 -6.34
C THR A 31 -4.54 -0.65 -5.98
N GLN A 32 -5.18 -1.28 -6.97
CA GLN A 32 -6.37 -2.14 -6.80
C GLN A 32 -6.15 -3.38 -5.91
N TRP A 33 -4.92 -3.81 -5.72
CA TRP A 33 -4.59 -5.01 -4.94
C TRP A 33 -4.53 -4.76 -3.43
N PHE A 34 -4.32 -3.51 -2.99
CA PHE A 34 -4.17 -3.17 -1.57
C PHE A 34 -5.39 -3.51 -0.71
N PRO A 35 -6.63 -3.16 -1.09
CA PRO A 35 -7.78 -3.49 -0.27
C PRO A 35 -7.93 -5.00 -0.05
N LEU A 36 -7.70 -5.80 -1.09
CA LEU A 36 -7.78 -7.25 -1.02
C LEU A 36 -6.63 -7.85 -0.20
N TYR A 37 -5.43 -7.27 -0.31
CA TYR A 37 -4.28 -7.65 0.51
C TYR A 37 -4.57 -7.44 2.00
N PHE A 38 -4.97 -6.24 2.40
CA PHE A 38 -5.23 -5.94 3.82
C PHE A 38 -6.46 -6.67 4.35
N MET A 39 -7.48 -6.91 3.54
CA MET A 39 -8.61 -7.78 3.89
C MET A 39 -8.14 -9.22 4.16
N GLY A 40 -7.31 -9.76 3.28
CA GLY A 40 -6.71 -11.08 3.44
C GLY A 40 -5.83 -11.15 4.69
N LEU A 41 -4.96 -10.16 4.90
CA LEU A 41 -4.09 -10.06 6.08
C LEU A 41 -4.90 -9.99 7.37
N TYR A 42 -5.94 -9.17 7.42
CA TYR A 42 -6.82 -9.08 8.58
C TYR A 42 -7.53 -10.40 8.88
N ALA A 43 -8.07 -11.06 7.84
CA ALA A 43 -8.68 -12.37 7.98
C ALA A 43 -7.67 -13.43 8.46
N LEU A 44 -6.43 -13.37 7.96
CA LEU A 44 -5.34 -14.24 8.37
C LEU A 44 -4.97 -14.05 9.85
N LEU A 45 -4.86 -12.81 10.30
CA LEU A 45 -4.54 -12.47 11.70
C LEU A 45 -5.64 -12.95 12.66
N ARG A 46 -6.91 -12.86 12.26
CA ARG A 46 -8.05 -13.30 13.07
C ARG A 46 -8.30 -14.81 13.02
N ALA A 47 -7.75 -15.51 12.04
CA ALA A 47 -8.00 -16.94 11.90
C ALA A 47 -7.46 -17.72 13.11
N GLN A 48 -8.24 -18.70 13.57
CA GLN A 48 -7.89 -19.58 14.68
C GLN A 48 -7.94 -21.04 14.24
N GLY A 49 -7.23 -21.91 14.94
CA GLY A 49 -7.28 -23.35 14.71
C GLY A 49 -6.26 -23.87 13.70
N SER A 50 -6.66 -24.86 12.91
CA SER A 50 -5.80 -25.62 12.02
C SER A 50 -5.52 -24.90 10.69
N LEU A 51 -4.57 -25.43 9.89
CA LEU A 51 -4.26 -24.96 8.55
C LEU A 51 -5.51 -24.80 7.66
N ARG A 52 -6.50 -25.67 7.82
CA ARG A 52 -7.77 -25.61 7.07
C ARG A 52 -8.54 -24.31 7.31
N SER A 53 -8.37 -23.66 8.46
CA SER A 53 -9.09 -22.42 8.78
C SER A 53 -8.43 -21.17 8.17
N PHE A 54 -7.12 -21.18 7.95
CA PHE A 54 -6.39 -19.97 7.53
C PHE A 54 -5.70 -20.06 6.16
N TRP A 55 -5.72 -21.22 5.47
CA TRP A 55 -5.05 -21.35 4.17
C TRP A 55 -5.61 -20.43 3.09
N LYS A 56 -6.96 -20.21 3.08
CA LYS A 56 -7.60 -19.29 2.12
C LYS A 56 -7.20 -17.83 2.34
N PRO A 57 -7.28 -17.28 3.57
CA PRO A 57 -6.72 -15.95 3.84
C PRO A 57 -5.22 -15.86 3.53
N ALA A 58 -4.44 -16.89 3.88
CA ALA A 58 -3.00 -16.91 3.58
C ALA A 58 -2.74 -16.86 2.08
N LEU A 59 -3.46 -17.67 1.29
CA LEU A 59 -3.35 -17.68 -0.17
C LEU A 59 -3.78 -16.33 -0.78
N LEU A 60 -4.91 -15.78 -0.34
CA LEU A 60 -5.37 -14.48 -0.81
C LEU A 60 -4.31 -13.41 -0.56
N THR A 61 -3.80 -13.32 0.68
CA THR A 61 -2.78 -12.34 1.04
C THR A 61 -1.50 -12.53 0.23
N ALA A 62 -1.05 -13.77 0.06
CA ALA A 62 0.14 -14.10 -0.70
C ALA A 62 0.02 -13.73 -2.20
N VAL A 63 -1.11 -14.07 -2.82
CA VAL A 63 -1.38 -13.74 -4.22
C VAL A 63 -1.44 -12.22 -4.41
N MET A 64 -2.15 -11.50 -3.54
CA MET A 64 -2.24 -10.03 -3.63
C MET A 64 -0.87 -9.38 -3.42
N LEU A 65 -0.05 -9.88 -2.49
CA LEU A 65 1.32 -9.39 -2.28
C LEU A 65 2.19 -9.60 -3.53
N GLY A 66 2.08 -10.75 -4.16
CA GLY A 66 2.75 -11.04 -5.43
C GLY A 66 2.34 -10.08 -6.54
N LEU A 67 1.03 -9.83 -6.70
CA LEU A 67 0.48 -8.89 -7.69
C LEU A 67 0.94 -7.45 -7.42
N ILE A 68 1.02 -7.03 -6.15
CA ILE A 68 1.60 -5.74 -5.77
C ILE A 68 3.08 -5.68 -6.19
N GLY A 69 3.86 -6.72 -5.93
CA GLY A 69 5.27 -6.79 -6.33
C GLY A 69 5.47 -6.70 -7.84
N PHE A 70 4.64 -7.39 -8.65
CA PHE A 70 4.66 -7.29 -10.10
C PHE A 70 4.19 -5.94 -10.64
N THR A 71 3.33 -5.25 -9.90
CA THR A 71 2.86 -3.91 -10.29
C THR A 71 3.95 -2.86 -10.05
N SER A 72 4.56 -2.86 -8.86
CA SER A 72 5.61 -1.89 -8.51
C SER A 72 6.42 -2.36 -7.31
N MET A 73 7.75 -2.37 -7.45
CA MET A 73 8.68 -2.63 -6.34
C MET A 73 8.56 -1.59 -5.23
N TYR A 74 8.27 -0.34 -5.59
CA TYR A 74 8.01 0.72 -4.62
C TYR A 74 6.80 0.38 -3.74
N TYR A 75 5.71 -0.06 -4.36
CA TYR A 75 4.50 -0.47 -3.64
C TYR A 75 4.71 -1.75 -2.82
N LEU A 76 5.51 -2.69 -3.29
CA LEU A 76 5.87 -3.86 -2.49
C LEU A 76 6.55 -3.43 -1.19
N TYR A 77 7.57 -2.58 -1.30
CA TYR A 77 8.30 -2.06 -0.15
C TYR A 77 7.38 -1.31 0.84
N MET A 78 6.57 -0.38 0.34
CA MET A 78 5.61 0.38 1.16
C MET A 78 4.57 -0.55 1.81
N THR A 79 4.06 -1.55 1.08
CA THR A 79 3.11 -2.52 1.62
C THR A 79 3.70 -3.31 2.78
N LEU A 80 4.95 -3.73 2.68
CA LEU A 80 5.62 -4.44 3.77
C LEU A 80 5.78 -3.56 5.01
N LEU A 81 6.18 -2.29 4.85
CA LEU A 81 6.28 -1.34 5.96
C LEU A 81 4.91 -1.09 6.62
N ILE A 82 3.88 -0.83 5.83
CA ILE A 82 2.51 -0.60 6.34
C ILE A 82 1.98 -1.87 7.01
N SER A 83 2.33 -3.06 6.50
CA SER A 83 1.92 -4.33 7.12
C SER A 83 2.49 -4.52 8.52
N ILE A 84 3.72 -4.06 8.77
CA ILE A 84 4.29 -4.07 10.13
C ILE A 84 3.43 -3.21 11.06
N VAL A 85 3.10 -1.97 10.64
CA VAL A 85 2.24 -1.06 11.42
C VAL A 85 0.85 -1.67 11.62
N PHE A 86 0.29 -2.28 10.58
CA PHE A 86 -1.01 -2.93 10.64
C PHE A 86 -1.03 -4.11 11.63
N VAL A 87 -0.01 -4.96 11.60
CA VAL A 87 0.14 -6.08 12.55
C VAL A 87 0.32 -5.57 13.97
N LEU A 88 1.15 -4.54 14.18
CA LEU A 88 1.34 -3.93 15.50
C LEU A 88 0.02 -3.33 16.03
N GLY A 89 -0.74 -2.64 15.18
CA GLY A 89 -2.07 -2.14 15.53
C GLY A 89 -3.04 -3.27 15.90
N TYR A 90 -3.03 -4.36 15.13
CA TYR A 90 -3.82 -5.56 15.46
C TYR A 90 -3.43 -6.13 16.83
N LEU A 91 -2.14 -6.27 17.12
CA LEU A 91 -1.65 -6.76 18.41
C LEU A 91 -2.06 -5.85 19.57
N TRP A 92 -2.01 -4.54 19.36
CA TRP A 92 -2.46 -3.55 20.34
C TRP A 92 -3.94 -3.75 20.71
N VAL A 93 -4.80 -3.93 19.71
CA VAL A 93 -6.25 -4.11 19.92
C VAL A 93 -6.58 -5.50 20.47
N SER A 94 -5.75 -6.53 20.21
CA SER A 94 -5.97 -7.91 20.66
C SER A 94 -5.92 -8.10 22.18
N GLY A 95 -5.34 -7.15 22.90
CA GLY A 95 -5.27 -7.14 24.36
C GLY A 95 -4.09 -7.94 24.94
N ILE A 96 -3.61 -7.46 26.10
CA ILE A 96 -2.40 -7.97 26.77
C ILE A 96 -2.51 -9.45 27.17
N GLN A 97 -3.72 -9.93 27.46
CA GLN A 97 -3.93 -11.34 27.89
C GLN A 97 -3.55 -12.33 26.79
N GLN A 98 -3.98 -12.08 25.54
CA GLN A 98 -3.64 -12.94 24.42
C GLN A 98 -2.14 -12.91 24.10
N LEU A 99 -1.50 -11.76 24.27
CA LEU A 99 -0.06 -11.60 24.01
C LEU A 99 0.83 -12.35 25.00
N ARG A 100 0.31 -12.74 26.17
CA ARG A 100 1.03 -13.57 27.16
C ARG A 100 1.02 -15.05 26.81
N GLU A 101 0.14 -15.50 25.94
CA GLU A 101 -0.01 -16.90 25.58
C GLU A 101 0.99 -17.34 24.51
N ARG A 102 1.82 -18.31 24.82
CA ARG A 102 2.75 -18.90 23.83
C ARG A 102 2.02 -19.53 22.63
N ALA A 103 0.80 -20.00 22.85
CA ALA A 103 -0.06 -20.58 21.80
C ALA A 103 -0.43 -19.52 20.75
N PHE A 104 -0.73 -18.29 21.19
CA PHE A 104 -1.02 -17.17 20.31
C PHE A 104 0.15 -16.89 19.34
N TRP A 105 1.36 -16.75 19.87
CA TRP A 105 2.55 -16.45 19.06
C TRP A 105 2.92 -17.57 18.09
N ARG A 106 2.79 -18.85 18.53
CA ARG A 106 2.99 -19.99 17.63
C ARG A 106 1.97 -20.00 16.50
N GLY A 107 0.70 -19.73 16.81
CA GLY A 107 -0.35 -19.64 15.81
C GLY A 107 -0.15 -18.49 14.84
N LEU A 108 0.25 -17.32 15.33
CA LEU A 108 0.58 -16.15 14.50
C LEU A 108 1.77 -16.44 13.58
N ALA A 109 2.86 -16.96 14.15
CA ALA A 109 4.06 -17.33 13.38
C ALA A 109 3.74 -18.36 12.29
N ALA A 110 2.97 -19.40 12.60
CA ALA A 110 2.57 -20.41 11.61
C ALA A 110 1.77 -19.79 10.45
N ARG A 111 0.82 -18.91 10.74
CA ARG A 111 0.00 -18.23 9.73
C ARG A 111 0.86 -17.34 8.81
N LEU A 112 1.74 -16.54 9.41
CA LEU A 112 2.64 -15.67 8.64
C LEU A 112 3.67 -16.49 7.85
N ALA A 113 4.18 -17.58 8.39
CA ALA A 113 5.09 -18.48 7.69
C ALA A 113 4.45 -19.14 6.47
N VAL A 114 3.20 -19.62 6.60
CA VAL A 114 2.47 -20.20 5.47
C VAL A 114 2.20 -19.14 4.40
N MET A 115 1.74 -17.96 4.79
CA MET A 115 1.55 -16.84 3.86
C MET A 115 2.86 -16.47 3.15
N GLY A 116 3.97 -16.35 3.90
CA GLY A 116 5.29 -16.05 3.35
C GLY A 116 5.77 -17.13 2.38
N ALA A 117 5.60 -18.41 2.73
CA ALA A 117 5.97 -19.52 1.85
C ALA A 117 5.16 -19.53 0.53
N LEU A 118 3.88 -19.19 0.61
CA LEU A 118 3.01 -19.07 -0.58
C LEU A 118 3.37 -17.84 -1.43
N ALA A 119 3.78 -16.74 -0.81
CA ALA A 119 4.17 -15.52 -1.53
C ALA A 119 5.57 -15.62 -2.15
N LEU A 120 6.47 -16.43 -1.56
CA LEU A 120 7.89 -16.46 -1.90
C LEU A 120 8.18 -16.64 -3.40
N PRO A 121 7.54 -17.58 -4.13
CA PRO A 121 7.82 -17.74 -5.57
C PRO A 121 7.51 -16.47 -6.37
N ALA A 122 6.37 -15.83 -6.11
CA ALA A 122 5.98 -14.59 -6.79
C ALA A 122 6.91 -13.43 -6.43
N LEU A 123 7.30 -13.33 -5.17
CA LEU A 123 8.24 -12.30 -4.71
C LEU A 123 9.63 -12.47 -5.31
N VAL A 124 10.14 -13.70 -5.38
CA VAL A 124 11.42 -13.98 -6.05
C VAL A 124 11.38 -13.54 -7.51
N LEU A 125 10.32 -13.92 -8.24
CA LEU A 125 10.16 -13.53 -9.63
C LEU A 125 10.01 -12.00 -9.82
N ALA A 126 9.39 -11.30 -8.90
CA ALA A 126 9.26 -9.84 -8.94
C ALA A 126 10.57 -9.13 -8.61
N VAL A 127 11.33 -9.62 -7.63
CA VAL A 127 12.55 -8.96 -7.12
C VAL A 127 13.78 -9.29 -7.96
N LEU A 128 13.88 -10.51 -8.51
CA LEU A 128 15.06 -10.97 -9.22
C LEU A 128 15.54 -10.03 -10.35
N PRO A 129 14.68 -9.47 -11.22
CA PRO A 129 15.11 -8.54 -12.26
C PRO A 129 15.77 -7.27 -11.70
N PHE A 130 15.29 -6.78 -10.55
CA PHE A 130 15.88 -5.61 -9.89
C PHE A 130 17.27 -5.90 -9.34
N LEU A 131 17.47 -7.06 -8.70
CA LEU A 131 18.80 -7.47 -8.22
C LEU A 131 19.78 -7.66 -9.36
N GLN A 132 19.33 -8.21 -10.49
CA GLN A 132 20.15 -8.36 -11.68
C GLN A 132 20.55 -6.99 -12.25
N LEU A 133 19.59 -6.05 -12.35
CA LEU A 133 19.85 -4.70 -12.85
C LEU A 133 20.80 -3.94 -11.92
N GLU A 134 20.65 -4.06 -10.60
CA GLU A 134 21.54 -3.48 -9.61
C GLU A 134 22.97 -4.01 -9.74
N SER A 135 23.12 -5.33 -9.87
CA SER A 135 24.44 -5.97 -10.02
C SER A 135 25.19 -5.54 -11.29
N GLN A 136 24.45 -5.08 -12.32
CA GLN A 136 24.98 -4.55 -13.57
C GLN A 136 25.24 -3.02 -13.50
N GLY A 137 25.03 -2.38 -12.34
CA GLY A 137 25.15 -0.93 -12.20
C GLY A 137 24.05 -0.13 -12.92
N GLY A 138 22.95 -0.79 -13.30
CA GLY A 138 21.85 -0.16 -14.05
C GLY A 138 20.89 0.67 -13.19
N LEU A 139 21.04 0.65 -11.85
CA LEU A 139 20.24 1.48 -10.94
C LEU A 139 21.07 2.70 -10.52
N ALA A 140 20.62 3.88 -10.93
CA ALA A 140 21.24 5.13 -10.49
C ALA A 140 20.98 5.38 -9.00
N SER A 141 22.01 5.70 -8.24
CA SER A 141 21.87 6.18 -6.87
C SER A 141 21.15 7.53 -6.86
N ARG A 142 20.08 7.63 -6.08
CA ARG A 142 19.34 8.89 -5.91
C ARG A 142 19.85 9.61 -4.68
N SER A 143 20.11 10.92 -4.83
CA SER A 143 20.53 11.76 -3.71
C SER A 143 19.36 12.07 -2.77
N VAL A 144 19.69 12.46 -1.53
CA VAL A 144 18.68 12.92 -0.55
C VAL A 144 17.94 14.14 -1.07
N SER A 145 18.62 15.05 -1.79
CA SER A 145 17.97 16.21 -2.41
C SER A 145 16.92 15.80 -3.45
N TYR A 146 17.19 14.76 -4.23
CA TYR A 146 16.20 14.20 -5.15
C TYR A 146 14.99 13.63 -4.41
N ALA A 147 15.21 12.89 -3.33
CA ALA A 147 14.12 12.38 -2.50
C ALA A 147 13.29 13.50 -1.89
N SER A 148 13.95 14.57 -1.38
CA SER A 148 13.26 15.75 -0.84
C SER A 148 12.41 16.46 -1.88
N MET A 149 12.88 16.57 -3.12
CA MET A 149 12.15 17.21 -4.23
C MET A 149 10.81 16.51 -4.53
N TYR A 150 10.79 15.17 -4.43
CA TYR A 150 9.59 14.37 -4.71
C TYR A 150 8.81 13.99 -3.44
N SER A 151 9.13 14.59 -2.31
CA SER A 151 8.41 14.33 -1.06
C SER A 151 7.18 15.21 -0.95
N ALA A 152 6.07 14.61 -0.53
CA ALA A 152 4.85 15.35 -0.23
C ALA A 152 5.03 16.27 0.97
N SER A 153 4.42 17.44 0.91
CA SER A 153 4.27 18.36 2.03
C SER A 153 2.95 18.13 2.78
N PRO A 154 2.83 18.51 4.06
CA PRO A 154 1.55 18.40 4.77
C PRO A 154 0.41 19.13 4.08
N THR A 155 0.68 20.22 3.35
CA THR A 155 -0.32 20.99 2.63
C THR A 155 -0.94 20.21 1.47
N ASP A 156 -0.23 19.24 0.90
CA ASP A 156 -0.70 18.44 -0.24
C ASP A 156 -1.91 17.55 0.11
N PHE A 157 -2.07 17.23 1.39
CA PHE A 157 -3.22 16.47 1.88
C PHE A 157 -4.48 17.33 2.05
N PHE A 158 -4.33 18.64 2.16
CA PHE A 158 -5.44 19.57 2.43
C PHE A 158 -5.80 20.44 1.22
N LEU A 159 -4.88 20.63 0.27
CA LEU A 159 -5.10 21.46 -0.90
C LEU A 159 -5.44 20.60 -2.11
N PRO A 160 -6.52 20.95 -2.83
CA PRO A 160 -6.86 20.24 -4.08
C PRO A 160 -5.85 20.52 -5.19
N SER A 161 -5.90 19.70 -6.23
CA SER A 161 -5.11 19.90 -7.46
C SER A 161 -5.41 21.26 -8.11
N THR A 162 -4.45 21.78 -8.88
CA THR A 162 -4.64 22.94 -9.74
C THR A 162 -5.72 22.74 -10.81
N ASP A 163 -6.04 21.48 -11.13
CA ASP A 163 -7.13 21.13 -12.06
C ASP A 163 -8.51 21.05 -11.40
N HIS A 164 -8.60 21.32 -10.10
CA HIS A 164 -9.88 21.28 -9.38
C HIS A 164 -10.79 22.43 -9.84
N PHE A 165 -12.01 22.07 -10.29
CA PHE A 165 -12.91 22.99 -10.98
C PHE A 165 -13.35 24.23 -10.16
N LEU A 166 -13.35 24.15 -8.81
CA LEU A 166 -13.71 25.29 -7.94
C LEU A 166 -12.46 26.04 -7.42
N PHE A 167 -11.44 25.32 -6.99
CA PHE A 167 -10.33 25.90 -6.24
C PHE A 167 -8.99 25.86 -6.98
N GLY A 168 -8.90 25.17 -8.12
CA GLY A 168 -7.65 24.91 -8.80
C GLY A 168 -6.89 26.18 -9.18
N ARG A 169 -7.60 27.19 -9.72
CA ARG A 169 -7.01 28.47 -10.09
C ARG A 169 -6.40 29.17 -8.85
N TRP A 170 -7.15 29.26 -7.76
CA TRP A 170 -6.67 29.88 -6.53
C TRP A 170 -5.44 29.15 -5.97
N VAL A 171 -5.47 27.79 -5.98
CA VAL A 171 -4.31 26.99 -5.53
C VAL A 171 -3.09 27.26 -6.39
N GLY A 172 -3.24 27.31 -7.73
CA GLY A 172 -2.13 27.56 -8.65
C GLY A 172 -1.51 28.97 -8.53
N GLU A 173 -2.34 29.96 -8.13
CA GLU A 173 -1.89 31.34 -7.91
C GLU A 173 -1.15 31.56 -6.58
N HIS A 174 -1.39 30.70 -5.57
CA HIS A 174 -0.89 30.92 -4.22
C HIS A 174 0.10 29.86 -3.73
N PHE A 175 0.19 28.70 -4.40
CA PHE A 175 1.05 27.59 -3.99
C PHE A 175 1.88 27.07 -5.16
N ASP A 176 3.16 26.79 -4.92
CA ASP A 176 3.99 26.11 -5.91
C ASP A 176 3.51 24.65 -6.06
N ARG A 177 3.10 24.32 -7.27
CA ARG A 177 2.60 22.99 -7.67
C ARG A 177 3.38 22.46 -8.88
N SER A 178 4.67 22.79 -8.98
CA SER A 178 5.53 22.35 -10.10
C SER A 178 5.58 20.84 -10.24
N LEU A 179 5.49 20.10 -9.13
CA LEU A 179 5.37 18.65 -9.08
C LEU A 179 3.93 18.21 -8.78
N TRP A 180 3.00 18.66 -9.61
CA TRP A 180 1.56 18.49 -9.39
C TRP A 180 1.12 17.03 -9.21
N ILE A 181 1.80 16.05 -9.82
CA ILE A 181 1.47 14.63 -9.73
C ILE A 181 1.66 14.15 -8.29
N GLU A 182 2.83 14.42 -7.71
CA GLU A 182 3.18 14.02 -6.34
C GLU A 182 2.42 14.83 -5.29
N ALA A 183 2.03 16.08 -5.64
CA ALA A 183 1.27 16.97 -4.77
C ALA A 183 -0.25 16.73 -4.79
N THR A 184 -0.76 15.77 -5.57
CA THR A 184 -2.21 15.51 -5.72
C THR A 184 -2.69 14.45 -4.71
N LEU A 185 -2.56 14.74 -3.42
CA LEU A 185 -2.91 13.82 -2.32
C LEU A 185 -4.25 14.15 -1.64
N TYR A 186 -4.90 15.24 -2.02
CA TYR A 186 -6.16 15.67 -1.46
C TYR A 186 -7.30 14.69 -1.77
N ILE A 187 -7.92 14.13 -0.74
CA ILE A 187 -8.99 13.12 -0.87
C ILE A 187 -10.41 13.71 -0.83
N GLY A 188 -10.53 15.02 -0.66
CA GLY A 188 -11.80 15.72 -0.56
C GLY A 188 -12.26 15.97 0.88
N ILE A 189 -12.94 17.09 1.11
CA ILE A 189 -13.45 17.50 2.44
C ILE A 189 -14.47 16.48 2.98
N VAL A 190 -15.25 15.86 2.10
CA VAL A 190 -16.31 14.90 2.49
C VAL A 190 -15.72 13.53 2.90
N ALA A 191 -14.47 13.25 2.53
CA ALA A 191 -13.80 11.99 2.85
C ALA A 191 -12.98 12.07 4.15
N LEU A 192 -12.76 13.28 4.66
CA LEU A 192 -12.13 13.55 5.95
C LEU A 192 -13.18 13.66 7.06
#